data_b5c0ed11656681ec6d965d8be47fdfaf
#
_entry.id   b5c0ed11656681ec6d965d8be47fdfaf
#
_cell.length_a   1.000
_cell.length_b   1.000
_cell.length_c   1.000
_cell.angle_alpha   90.00
_cell.angle_beta   90.00
_cell.angle_gamma   90.00
#
_symmetry.space_group_name_H-M   'P 1'
#
loop_
_entity.id
_entity.type
_entity.pdbx_description
1 polymer ?
#
loop_
_entity_poly.entity_id
_entity_poly.type
_entity_poly.pdbx_seq_one_letter_code
_entity_poly.pdbx_strand_id
1 'polypeptide(L)'
;MNIALMAHDRKKELMVQFCIAYCGILAEHSLCATHVTGKLVSEATGLPITLYLHADQGGAQQIGARISFNEIDLVLFFCDPANPRGFEDINKVERLCDQYQIPFATNAATAEVLVQGLRRGDLDWRNIVNPQKR
;
A
#
# COMPACT_ATOMS: atom_id res chain seq x y z
N MET A 1 -8.00 -4.50 -8.14
CA MET A 1 -8.08 -4.13 -6.72
C MET A 1 -7.30 -2.85 -6.47
N ASN A 2 -7.52 -2.19 -5.34
CA ASN A 2 -6.87 -0.94 -4.99
C ASN A 2 -5.78 -1.19 -3.95
N ILE A 3 -4.54 -0.84 -4.27
CA ILE A 3 -3.36 -1.10 -3.45
C ILE A 3 -2.73 0.23 -3.04
N ALA A 4 -2.49 0.39 -1.73
CA ALA A 4 -1.81 1.57 -1.19
C ALA A 4 -0.36 1.25 -0.86
N LEU A 5 0.55 2.13 -1.28
CA LEU A 5 1.99 1.99 -1.09
C LEU A 5 2.50 3.12 -0.20
N MET A 6 3.16 2.75 0.88
CA MET A 6 3.84 3.68 1.79
C MET A 6 5.17 3.06 2.23
N ALA A 7 6.12 3.91 2.59
CA ALA A 7 7.40 3.44 3.13
C ALA A 7 8.06 4.54 3.94
N HIS A 8 8.71 4.15 5.04
CA HIS A 8 9.62 5.05 5.76
C HIS A 8 10.80 5.41 4.84
N ASP A 9 11.46 6.53 5.12
CA ASP A 9 12.50 7.06 4.22
C ASP A 9 13.57 6.04 3.88
N ARG A 10 14.06 5.30 4.87
CA ARG A 10 15.10 4.29 4.64
C ARG A 10 14.61 3.05 3.91
N LYS A 11 13.30 2.91 3.74
CA LYS A 11 12.70 1.76 3.06
C LYS A 11 12.12 2.10 1.70
N LYS A 12 12.23 3.35 1.26
CA LYS A 12 11.70 3.77 -0.04
C LYS A 12 12.39 3.07 -1.21
N GLU A 13 13.70 2.92 -1.15
CA GLU A 13 14.43 2.19 -2.20
C GLU A 13 14.02 0.73 -2.26
N LEU A 14 13.83 0.07 -1.11
CA LEU A 14 13.34 -1.29 -1.07
C LEU A 14 11.93 -1.40 -1.69
N MET A 15 11.05 -0.43 -1.41
CA MET A 15 9.73 -0.38 -2.03
C MET A 15 9.84 -0.25 -3.55
N VAL A 16 10.73 0.59 -4.05
CA VAL A 16 10.96 0.76 -5.49
C VAL A 16 11.41 -0.58 -6.11
N GLN A 17 12.38 -1.23 -5.52
CA GLN A 17 12.89 -2.52 -6.02
C GLN A 17 11.82 -3.60 -5.97
N PHE A 18 11.02 -3.63 -4.92
CA PHE A 18 9.89 -4.55 -4.80
C PHE A 18 8.89 -4.33 -5.94
N CYS A 19 8.53 -3.08 -6.19
CA CYS A 19 7.57 -2.76 -7.24
C CYS A 19 8.12 -3.03 -8.65
N ILE A 20 9.43 -2.90 -8.86
CA ILE A 20 10.06 -3.32 -10.12
C ILE A 20 9.91 -4.84 -10.29
N ALA A 21 10.24 -5.60 -9.26
CA ALA A 21 10.18 -7.06 -9.30
C ALA A 21 8.76 -7.59 -9.57
N TYR A 22 7.75 -6.93 -9.00
CA TYR A 22 6.35 -7.35 -9.12
C TYR A 22 5.52 -6.45 -10.03
N CYS A 23 6.17 -5.71 -10.91
CA CYS A 23 5.53 -4.74 -11.79
C CYS A 23 4.39 -5.36 -12.61
N GLY A 24 4.59 -6.57 -13.14
CA GLY A 24 3.58 -7.24 -13.96
C GLY A 24 2.29 -7.52 -13.20
N ILE A 25 2.40 -7.91 -11.94
CA ILE A 25 1.22 -8.14 -11.10
C ILE A 25 0.57 -6.81 -10.74
N LEU A 26 1.37 -5.83 -10.30
CA LEU A 26 0.86 -4.53 -9.86
C LEU A 26 0.18 -3.76 -10.99
N ALA A 27 0.64 -3.95 -12.24
CA ALA A 27 0.07 -3.27 -13.41
C ALA A 27 -1.41 -3.62 -13.65
N GLU A 28 -1.88 -4.72 -13.13
CA GLU A 28 -3.27 -5.15 -13.27
C GLU A 28 -4.21 -4.53 -12.23
N HIS A 29 -3.67 -3.69 -11.35
CA HIS A 29 -4.42 -3.11 -10.23
C HIS A 29 -4.26 -1.59 -10.19
N SER A 30 -5.13 -0.94 -9.41
CA SER A 30 -5.05 0.51 -9.18
C SER A 30 -4.14 0.79 -7.99
N LEU A 31 -3.18 1.67 -8.18
CA LEU A 31 -2.20 2.00 -7.14
C LEU A 31 -2.38 3.42 -6.65
N CYS A 32 -2.23 3.62 -5.35
CA CYS A 32 -2.10 4.93 -4.74
C CYS A 32 -0.95 4.91 -3.74
N ALA A 33 -0.42 6.07 -3.40
CA ALA A 33 0.73 6.16 -2.52
C ALA A 33 0.85 7.56 -1.92
N THR A 34 1.57 7.67 -0.79
CA THR A 34 2.07 8.97 -0.34
C THR A 34 3.05 9.52 -1.37
N HIS A 35 3.24 10.84 -1.38
CA HIS A 35 3.82 11.55 -2.53
C HIS A 35 5.19 11.03 -2.95
N VAL A 36 6.17 11.03 -2.04
CA VAL A 36 7.55 10.66 -2.41
C VAL A 36 7.64 9.20 -2.82
N THR A 37 7.02 8.31 -2.05
CA THR A 37 7.01 6.88 -2.36
C THR A 37 6.40 6.62 -3.73
N GLY A 38 5.23 7.20 -3.98
CA GLY A 38 4.53 7.00 -5.25
C GLY A 38 5.30 7.56 -6.44
N LYS A 39 5.92 8.73 -6.26
CA LYS A 39 6.71 9.35 -7.32
C LYS A 39 7.92 8.50 -7.68
N LEU A 40 8.66 8.01 -6.69
CA LEU A 40 9.82 7.15 -6.92
C LEU A 40 9.43 5.85 -7.62
N VAL A 41 8.34 5.23 -7.19
CA VAL A 41 7.87 3.98 -7.80
C VAL A 41 7.40 4.22 -9.23
N SER A 42 6.61 5.26 -9.47
CA SER A 42 6.11 5.55 -10.83
C SER A 42 7.24 5.89 -11.79
N GLU A 43 8.25 6.62 -11.34
CA GLU A 43 9.43 6.94 -12.17
C GLU A 43 10.24 5.69 -12.52
N ALA A 44 10.36 4.75 -11.59
CA ALA A 44 11.16 3.54 -11.80
C ALA A 44 10.43 2.47 -12.61
N THR A 45 9.11 2.39 -12.51
CA THR A 45 8.32 1.30 -13.08
C THR A 45 7.47 1.72 -14.28
N GLY A 46 7.16 3.00 -14.41
CA GLY A 46 6.19 3.50 -15.39
C GLY A 46 4.74 3.23 -15.00
N LEU A 47 4.47 2.66 -13.84
CA LEU A 47 3.10 2.40 -13.40
C LEU A 47 2.37 3.71 -13.07
N PRO A 48 1.11 3.85 -13.50
CA PRO A 48 0.29 4.99 -13.09
C PRO A 48 -0.07 4.83 -11.61
N ILE A 49 0.24 5.86 -10.81
CA ILE A 49 -0.01 5.84 -9.36
C ILE A 49 -0.69 7.15 -8.97
N THR A 50 -1.80 7.05 -8.24
CA THR A 50 -2.44 8.22 -7.65
C THR A 50 -1.58 8.71 -6.49
N LEU A 51 -1.06 9.93 -6.58
CA LEU A 51 -0.20 10.53 -5.55
C LEU A 51 -1.03 11.32 -4.56
N TYR A 52 -0.88 11.00 -3.28
CA TYR A 52 -1.43 11.80 -2.20
C TYR A 52 -0.37 12.78 -1.68
N LEU A 53 -0.70 13.51 -0.63
CA LEU A 53 0.23 14.43 0.01
C LEU A 53 1.43 13.69 0.58
N HIS A 54 2.49 14.44 0.89
CA HIS A 54 3.61 13.90 1.65
C HIS A 54 3.12 13.33 2.98
N ALA A 55 3.78 12.29 3.49
CA ALA A 55 3.35 11.61 4.71
C ALA A 55 3.23 12.57 5.90
N ASP A 56 4.16 13.51 6.04
CA ASP A 56 4.17 14.51 7.10
C ASP A 56 3.19 15.68 6.86
N GLN A 57 2.50 15.70 5.72
CA GLN A 57 1.53 16.75 5.36
C GLN A 57 0.12 16.20 5.22
N GLY A 58 -0.16 15.02 5.74
CA GLY A 58 -1.49 14.42 5.71
C GLY A 58 -1.70 13.30 4.72
N GLY A 59 -0.64 12.82 4.05
CA GLY A 59 -0.75 11.73 3.07
C GLY A 59 -1.25 10.43 3.67
N ALA A 60 -0.74 10.07 4.84
CA ALA A 60 -1.18 8.86 5.52
C ALA A 60 -2.65 8.96 5.95
N GLN A 61 -3.10 10.15 6.36
CA GLN A 61 -4.50 10.40 6.70
C GLN A 61 -5.41 10.30 5.47
N GLN A 62 -4.96 10.74 4.30
CA GLN A 62 -5.73 10.59 3.07
C GLN A 62 -5.92 9.12 2.72
N ILE A 63 -4.88 8.29 2.83
CA ILE A 63 -4.99 6.85 2.63
C ILE A 63 -5.90 6.23 3.68
N GLY A 64 -5.76 6.64 4.94
CA GLY A 64 -6.64 6.19 6.02
C GLY A 64 -8.11 6.48 5.76
N ALA A 65 -8.42 7.64 5.19
CA ALA A 65 -9.79 7.99 4.81
C ALA A 65 -10.33 7.02 3.75
N ARG A 66 -9.52 6.67 2.74
CA ARG A 66 -9.92 5.69 1.73
C ARG A 66 -10.13 4.30 2.31
N ILE A 67 -9.31 3.91 3.28
CA ILE A 67 -9.50 2.66 4.01
C ILE A 67 -10.85 2.67 4.73
N SER A 68 -11.17 3.77 5.40
CA SER A 68 -12.44 3.92 6.14
C SER A 68 -13.66 3.87 5.24
N PHE A 69 -13.53 4.27 3.98
CA PHE A 69 -14.59 4.12 2.97
C PHE A 69 -14.54 2.78 2.24
N ASN A 70 -13.69 1.87 2.72
CA ASN A 70 -13.52 0.52 2.16
C ASN A 70 -13.12 0.53 0.67
N GLU A 71 -12.28 1.48 0.30
CA GLU A 71 -11.81 1.65 -1.07
C GLU A 71 -10.42 1.06 -1.31
N ILE A 72 -9.77 0.52 -0.29
CA ILE A 72 -8.43 -0.10 -0.37
C ILE A 72 -8.54 -1.59 -0.08
N ASP A 73 -7.83 -2.40 -0.85
CA ASP A 73 -7.86 -3.87 -0.74
C ASP A 73 -6.57 -4.46 -0.17
N LEU A 74 -5.48 -3.72 -0.25
CA LEU A 74 -4.17 -4.19 0.20
C LEU A 74 -3.30 -2.98 0.54
N VAL A 75 -2.61 -3.03 1.67
CA VAL A 75 -1.69 -1.97 2.08
C VAL A 75 -0.29 -2.53 2.25
N LEU A 76 0.68 -1.93 1.57
CA LEU A 76 2.10 -2.20 1.75
C LEU A 76 2.73 -0.96 2.37
N PHE A 77 3.11 -1.06 3.65
CA PHE A 77 3.72 0.05 4.39
C PHE A 77 5.07 -0.42 4.94
N PHE A 78 6.13 -0.28 4.15
CA PHE A 78 7.46 -0.77 4.54
C PHE A 78 8.03 0.04 5.69
N CYS A 79 8.17 -0.63 6.82
CA CYS A 79 8.56 -0.03 8.10
C CYS A 79 10.08 -0.05 8.29
N ASP A 80 10.61 1.06 8.80
CA ASP A 80 11.96 1.10 9.36
C ASP A 80 11.85 0.86 10.87
N PRO A 81 12.21 -0.33 11.37
CA PRO A 81 12.05 -0.65 12.79
C PRO A 81 12.96 0.18 13.69
N ALA A 82 13.99 0.80 13.12
CA ALA A 82 14.92 1.65 13.88
C ALA A 82 14.44 3.11 13.97
N ASN A 83 13.32 3.47 13.34
CA ASN A 83 12.79 4.83 13.36
C ASN A 83 11.61 4.94 14.33
N PRO A 84 11.80 5.40 15.57
CA PRO A 84 10.72 5.47 16.56
C PRO A 84 9.62 6.47 16.17
N ARG A 85 9.92 7.48 15.35
CA ARG A 85 8.95 8.49 14.93
C ARG A 85 7.96 7.99 13.88
N GLY A 86 8.32 6.94 13.15
CA GLY A 86 7.49 6.40 12.08
C GLY A 86 6.33 5.53 12.55
N PHE A 87 6.32 5.11 13.82
CA PHE A 87 5.33 4.14 14.29
C PHE A 87 3.92 4.71 14.47
N GLU A 88 3.79 6.01 14.65
CA GLU A 88 2.47 6.60 14.85
C GLU A 88 1.56 6.39 13.63
N ASP A 89 2.05 6.72 12.44
CA ASP A 89 1.28 6.57 11.20
C ASP A 89 1.02 5.10 10.88
N ILE A 90 2.04 4.25 11.03
CA ILE A 90 1.90 2.83 10.71
C ILE A 90 0.90 2.16 11.64
N ASN A 91 0.89 2.51 12.93
CA ASN A 91 -0.05 1.95 13.89
C ASN A 91 -1.49 2.35 13.57
N LYS A 92 -1.71 3.60 13.16
CA LYS A 92 -3.05 4.07 12.78
C LYS A 92 -3.56 3.36 11.54
N VAL A 93 -2.72 3.22 10.52
CA VAL A 93 -3.09 2.53 9.28
C VAL A 93 -3.36 1.05 9.55
N GLU A 94 -2.52 0.40 10.35
CA GLU A 94 -2.70 -1.00 10.72
C GLU A 94 -4.03 -1.25 11.41
N ARG A 95 -4.41 -0.40 12.37
CA ARG A 95 -5.69 -0.52 13.08
C ARG A 95 -6.87 -0.40 12.12
N LEU A 96 -6.79 0.51 11.17
CA LEU A 96 -7.84 0.64 10.14
C LEU A 96 -7.90 -0.60 9.26
N CYS A 97 -6.76 -1.15 8.88
CA CYS A 97 -6.72 -2.37 8.08
C CYS A 97 -7.33 -3.55 8.84
N ASP A 98 -7.04 -3.68 10.12
CA ASP A 98 -7.65 -4.73 10.96
C ASP A 98 -9.16 -4.55 11.07
N GLN A 99 -9.62 -3.32 11.21
CA GLN A 99 -11.04 -3.02 11.31
C GLN A 99 -11.80 -3.40 10.04
N TYR A 100 -11.20 -3.20 8.88
CA TYR A 100 -11.84 -3.45 7.59
C TYR A 100 -11.38 -4.72 6.89
N GLN A 101 -10.62 -5.58 7.60
CA GLN A 101 -10.14 -6.86 7.07
C GLN A 101 -9.28 -6.68 5.80
N ILE A 102 -8.37 -5.73 5.85
CA ILE A 102 -7.45 -5.42 4.75
C ILE A 102 -6.08 -6.02 5.04
N PRO A 103 -5.51 -6.84 4.15
CA PRO A 103 -4.16 -7.36 4.31
C PRO A 103 -3.15 -6.21 4.40
N PHE A 104 -2.20 -6.36 5.32
CA PHE A 104 -1.25 -5.31 5.65
C PHE A 104 0.15 -5.90 5.78
N ALA A 105 1.12 -5.38 5.02
CA ALA A 105 2.50 -5.83 5.07
C ALA A 105 3.42 -4.68 5.49
N THR A 106 4.27 -4.92 6.48
CA THR A 106 5.25 -3.93 6.96
C THR A 106 6.67 -4.22 6.48
N ASN A 107 6.86 -5.30 5.73
CA ASN A 107 8.16 -5.69 5.20
C ASN A 107 7.99 -6.41 3.86
N ALA A 108 9.10 -6.53 3.13
CA ALA A 108 9.07 -7.11 1.80
C ALA A 108 8.71 -8.60 1.80
N ALA A 109 9.08 -9.35 2.82
CA ALA A 109 8.78 -10.79 2.88
C ALA A 109 7.27 -11.02 2.97
N THR A 110 6.58 -10.30 3.84
CA THR A 110 5.12 -10.37 3.95
C THR A 110 4.45 -9.86 2.66
N ALA A 111 4.96 -8.76 2.11
CA ALA A 111 4.43 -8.19 0.87
C ALA A 111 4.52 -9.18 -0.29
N GLU A 112 5.60 -9.95 -0.40
CA GLU A 112 5.75 -10.95 -1.43
C GLU A 112 4.66 -12.02 -1.35
N VAL A 113 4.39 -12.53 -0.16
CA VAL A 113 3.33 -13.53 0.07
C VAL A 113 1.97 -12.96 -0.33
N LEU A 114 1.68 -11.71 0.08
CA LEU A 114 0.39 -11.08 -0.22
C LEU A 114 0.22 -10.79 -1.71
N VAL A 115 1.26 -10.34 -2.39
CA VAL A 115 1.20 -10.06 -3.83
C VAL A 115 1.05 -11.36 -4.63
N GLN A 116 1.69 -12.45 -4.22
CA GLN A 116 1.48 -13.76 -4.84
C GLN A 116 0.05 -14.25 -4.61
N GLY A 117 -0.50 -14.03 -3.42
CA GLY A 117 -1.90 -14.33 -3.13
C GLY A 117 -2.86 -13.52 -4.00
N LEU A 118 -2.56 -12.24 -4.19
CA LEU A 118 -3.33 -11.37 -5.08
C LEU A 118 -3.36 -11.92 -6.51
N ARG A 119 -2.22 -12.36 -7.02
CA ARG A 119 -2.11 -12.96 -8.36
C ARG A 119 -2.96 -14.23 -8.49
N ARG A 120 -3.01 -15.05 -7.44
CA ARG A 120 -3.80 -16.30 -7.43
C ARG A 120 -5.31 -16.06 -7.25
N GLY A 121 -5.74 -14.83 -6.95
CA GLY A 121 -7.13 -14.53 -6.69
C GLY A 121 -7.56 -14.76 -5.23
N ASP A 122 -6.62 -14.88 -4.30
CA ASP A 122 -6.92 -15.15 -2.89
C ASP A 122 -7.74 -14.03 -2.22
N LEU A 123 -7.72 -12.82 -2.81
CA LEU A 123 -8.48 -11.67 -2.29
C LEU A 123 -9.78 -11.39 -3.08
N ASP A 124 -10.13 -12.22 -4.04
CA ASP A 124 -11.30 -11.96 -4.89
C ASP A 124 -12.62 -11.93 -4.12
N TRP A 125 -12.68 -12.59 -2.96
CA TRP A 125 -13.85 -12.53 -2.07
C TRP A 125 -14.19 -11.10 -1.64
N ARG A 126 -13.20 -10.19 -1.60
CA ARG A 126 -13.43 -8.79 -1.24
C ARG A 126 -14.38 -8.11 -2.22
N ASN A 127 -14.33 -8.47 -3.49
CA ASN A 127 -15.23 -7.93 -4.49
C ASN A 127 -16.67 -8.41 -4.31
N ILE A 128 -16.86 -9.57 -3.70
CA ILE A 128 -18.17 -10.14 -3.42
C ILE A 128 -18.82 -9.43 -2.24
N VAL A 129 -18.06 -9.20 -1.16
CA VAL A 129 -18.58 -8.57 0.07
C VAL A 129 -18.61 -7.05 0.00
N ASN A 130 -17.86 -6.44 -0.93
CA ASN A 130 -17.74 -4.99 -1.07
C ASN A 130 -17.98 -4.56 -2.53
N PRO A 131 -19.14 -4.85 -3.12
CA PRO A 131 -19.37 -4.53 -4.53
C PRO A 131 -19.39 -3.03 -4.82
N GLN A 132 -19.64 -2.18 -3.83
CA GLN A 132 -19.80 -0.74 -3.98
C GLN A 132 -18.49 0.02 -4.16
N LYS A 133 -17.34 -0.58 -3.88
CA LYS A 133 -16.06 0.10 -4.05
C LYS A 133 -15.64 0.24 -5.51
N ARG A 134 -16.41 -0.30 -6.42
CA ARG A 134 -16.13 -0.31 -7.86
C ARG A 134 -16.89 0.74 -8.61
#